data_e7c05311eccefde7eec2f3315239dc10
#
_entry.id   e7c05311eccefde7eec2f3315239dc10
#
_cell.length_a   1.000
_cell.length_b   1.000
_cell.length_c   1.000
_cell.angle_alpha   90.00
_cell.angle_beta   90.00
_cell.angle_gamma   90.00
#
_symmetry.space_group_name_H-M   'P 1'
#
loop_
_entity.id
_entity.type
_entity.pdbx_description
1 polymer ?
#
loop_
_entity_poly.entity_id
_entity_poly.type
_entity_poly.pdbx_seq_one_letter_code
_entity_poly.pdbx_strand_id
1 'polypeptide(L)'
;PCILAMRMAFREFKDKLPENFKFIADGYSAYLLAAQQFFIKKGNAFKFDITQVIGLTNDDAVSAEFRPFKQLVERLNRTFKASYRIKCGYDNLDGASYDLALWVAYYNFLRPHSSLRHRVLNRIEMLEGADNMPGKWQLLIYLGQKTIAHLQSQQATA
;
A
#
# COMPACT_ATOMS: atom_id res chain seq x y z
N PRO A 1 -11.87 4.24 -10.30
CA PRO A 1 -10.81 3.57 -9.50
C PRO A 1 -9.59 4.47 -9.30
N CYS A 2 -9.02 5.07 -10.39
CA CYS A 2 -7.79 5.89 -10.30
C CYS A 2 -7.96 7.11 -9.38
N ILE A 3 -9.07 7.84 -9.47
CA ILE A 3 -9.37 8.99 -8.60
C ILE A 3 -9.43 8.56 -7.13
N LEU A 4 -10.05 7.41 -6.84
CA LEU A 4 -10.15 6.90 -5.47
C LEU A 4 -8.77 6.52 -4.92
N ALA A 5 -7.95 5.82 -5.71
CA ALA A 5 -6.59 5.47 -5.32
C ALA A 5 -5.73 6.71 -5.05
N MET A 6 -5.82 7.74 -5.88
CA MET A 6 -5.13 9.01 -5.69
C MET A 6 -5.62 9.72 -4.42
N ARG A 7 -6.95 9.77 -4.17
CA ARG A 7 -7.50 10.35 -2.95
C ARG A 7 -7.01 9.65 -1.70
N MET A 8 -6.95 8.32 -1.72
CA MET A 8 -6.42 7.55 -0.59
C MET A 8 -4.94 7.88 -0.34
N ALA A 9 -4.13 7.94 -1.39
CA ALA A 9 -2.73 8.33 -1.27
C ALA A 9 -2.57 9.75 -0.70
N PHE A 10 -3.33 10.73 -1.19
CA PHE A 10 -3.29 12.10 -0.69
C PHE A 10 -3.74 12.24 0.77
N ARG A 11 -4.70 11.44 1.19
CA ARG A 11 -5.21 11.45 2.57
C ARG A 11 -4.12 11.16 3.60
N GLU A 12 -3.14 10.33 3.25
CA GLU A 12 -2.01 10.01 4.13
C GLU A 12 -1.07 11.21 4.36
N PHE A 13 -1.04 12.18 3.44
CA PHE A 13 -0.17 13.34 3.55
C PHE A 13 -0.79 14.53 4.31
N LYS A 14 -2.03 14.42 4.84
CA LYS A 14 -2.70 15.42 5.69
C LYS A 14 -2.48 16.86 5.20
N ASP A 15 -2.79 17.12 3.94
CA ASP A 15 -2.69 18.44 3.30
C ASP A 15 -1.28 19.02 3.06
N LYS A 16 -0.23 18.28 3.38
CA LYS A 16 1.16 18.67 3.10
C LYS A 16 1.82 17.64 2.20
N LEU A 17 1.79 17.87 0.88
CA LEU A 17 2.58 17.06 -0.03
C LEU A 17 4.07 17.41 0.12
N PRO A 18 4.97 16.40 0.12
CA PRO A 18 6.39 16.65 0.01
C PRO A 18 6.70 17.45 -1.26
N GLU A 19 7.69 18.35 -1.23
CA GLU A 19 8.08 19.18 -2.38
C GLU A 19 8.45 18.34 -3.61
N ASN A 20 8.96 17.14 -3.41
CA ASN A 20 9.38 16.21 -4.47
C ASN A 20 8.36 15.09 -4.72
N PHE A 21 7.08 15.32 -4.41
CA PHE A 21 6.06 14.30 -4.62
C PHE A 21 5.83 14.04 -6.11
N LYS A 22 6.03 12.80 -6.52
CA LYS A 22 5.81 12.36 -7.90
C LYS A 22 4.92 11.13 -7.93
N PHE A 23 3.97 11.12 -8.84
CA PHE A 23 3.19 9.93 -9.18
C PHE A 23 3.86 9.19 -10.34
N ILE A 24 4.23 7.94 -10.11
CA ILE A 24 4.80 7.07 -11.14
C ILE A 24 3.73 6.08 -11.56
N ALA A 25 3.35 6.11 -12.82
CA ALA A 25 2.29 5.28 -13.37
C ALA A 25 2.74 4.59 -14.67
N ASP A 26 1.97 3.60 -15.09
CA ASP A 26 2.09 3.05 -16.44
C ASP A 26 1.41 3.97 -17.47
N GLY A 27 1.39 3.54 -18.73
CA GLY A 27 0.82 4.32 -19.85
C GLY A 27 -0.71 4.42 -19.86
N TYR A 28 -1.41 4.02 -18.79
CA TYR A 28 -2.87 4.07 -18.77
C TYR A 28 -3.39 5.51 -18.67
N SER A 29 -4.09 5.95 -19.71
CA SER A 29 -4.56 7.34 -19.88
C SER A 29 -5.47 7.85 -18.76
N ALA A 30 -6.17 6.94 -18.06
CA ALA A 30 -7.04 7.31 -16.95
C ALA A 30 -6.31 7.97 -15.78
N TYR A 31 -5.00 7.79 -15.62
CA TYR A 31 -4.24 8.47 -14.58
C TYR A 31 -4.12 9.97 -14.86
N LEU A 32 -3.89 10.36 -16.11
CA LEU A 32 -3.82 11.77 -16.50
C LEU A 32 -5.17 12.46 -16.32
N LEU A 33 -6.26 11.79 -16.71
CA LEU A 33 -7.62 12.28 -16.51
C LEU A 33 -7.97 12.39 -15.02
N ALA A 34 -7.58 11.40 -14.22
CA ALA A 34 -7.80 11.42 -12.78
C ALA A 34 -7.03 12.57 -12.11
N ALA A 35 -5.81 12.84 -12.54
CA ALA A 35 -5.00 13.94 -12.02
C ALA A 35 -5.69 15.29 -12.18
N GLN A 36 -6.39 15.51 -13.28
CA GLN A 36 -7.13 16.77 -13.54
C GLN A 36 -8.20 17.06 -12.47
N GLN A 37 -8.70 16.04 -11.77
CA GLN A 37 -9.68 16.20 -10.69
C GLN A 37 -9.08 16.78 -9.39
N PHE A 38 -7.76 16.82 -9.27
CA PHE A 38 -7.05 17.36 -8.11
C PHE A 38 -6.60 18.82 -8.33
N PHE A 39 -6.85 19.38 -9.52
CA PHE A 39 -6.70 20.79 -9.77
C PHE A 39 -7.91 21.55 -9.20
N ILE A 40 -7.65 22.46 -8.26
CA ILE A 40 -8.55 23.50 -7.79
C ILE A 40 -9.43 23.12 -6.59
N LYS A 41 -9.00 23.52 -5.41
CA LYS A 41 -9.84 24.18 -4.43
C LYS A 41 -9.03 25.27 -3.71
N LYS A 42 -9.47 26.50 -3.82
CA LYS A 42 -8.99 27.69 -3.10
C LYS A 42 -7.50 28.04 -3.27
N GLY A 43 -7.11 28.56 -4.43
CA GLY A 43 -5.87 29.35 -4.56
C GLY A 43 -4.53 28.62 -4.48
N ASN A 44 -4.49 27.40 -3.94
CA ASN A 44 -3.33 26.52 -3.95
C ASN A 44 -3.57 25.40 -4.94
N ALA A 45 -3.04 25.55 -6.15
CA ALA A 45 -3.03 24.48 -7.13
C ALA A 45 -2.09 23.37 -6.61
N PHE A 46 -2.64 22.24 -6.17
CA PHE A 46 -1.88 21.02 -6.02
C PHE A 46 -1.48 20.54 -7.42
N LYS A 47 -0.35 21.02 -7.90
CA LYS A 47 0.24 20.53 -9.14
C LYS A 47 1.19 19.41 -8.77
N PHE A 48 0.80 18.16 -9.05
CA PHE A 48 1.71 17.06 -9.03
C PHE A 48 1.90 16.51 -10.44
N ASP A 49 3.11 16.14 -10.75
CA ASP A 49 3.45 15.57 -12.04
C ASP A 49 3.24 14.06 -12.02
N ILE A 50 2.53 13.55 -13.04
CA ILE A 50 2.47 12.13 -13.29
C ILE A 50 3.58 11.78 -14.28
N THR A 51 4.56 11.03 -13.80
CA THR A 51 5.60 10.45 -14.63
C THR A 51 5.13 9.09 -15.14
N GLN A 52 4.91 8.98 -16.44
CA GLN A 52 4.55 7.70 -17.06
C GLN A 52 5.81 6.93 -17.46
N VAL A 53 5.93 5.71 -16.97
CA VAL A 53 6.96 4.74 -17.37
C VAL A 53 6.30 3.64 -18.15
N ILE A 54 6.41 3.70 -19.48
CA ILE A 54 5.72 2.77 -20.41
C ILE A 54 6.71 1.68 -20.82
N GLY A 55 6.35 0.43 -20.51
CA GLY A 55 7.12 -0.75 -20.94
C GLY A 55 8.43 -0.98 -20.17
N LEU A 56 9.13 -2.04 -20.61
CA LEU A 56 10.46 -2.42 -20.08
C LEU A 56 11.58 -1.96 -21.00
N THR A 57 11.25 -1.46 -22.17
CA THR A 57 12.17 -1.22 -23.29
C THR A 57 12.51 0.25 -23.54
N ASN A 58 11.89 1.18 -22.80
CA ASN A 58 12.23 2.59 -22.94
C ASN A 58 13.58 2.87 -22.27
N ASP A 59 14.57 3.21 -23.06
CA ASP A 59 15.93 3.51 -22.62
C ASP A 59 16.17 5.02 -22.37
N ASP A 60 15.07 5.78 -22.23
CA ASP A 60 15.18 7.19 -21.86
C ASP A 60 15.58 7.36 -20.36
N ALA A 61 16.20 8.49 -20.05
CA ALA A 61 16.73 8.78 -18.72
C ALA A 61 15.64 8.77 -17.64
N VAL A 62 14.42 9.21 -17.97
CA VAL A 62 13.29 9.24 -17.04
C VAL A 62 12.84 7.82 -16.70
N SER A 63 12.70 6.97 -17.71
CA SER A 63 12.34 5.56 -17.50
C SER A 63 13.41 4.82 -16.69
N ALA A 64 14.69 5.10 -16.93
CA ALA A 64 15.78 4.51 -16.18
C ALA A 64 15.74 4.90 -14.69
N GLU A 65 15.46 6.17 -14.38
CA GLU A 65 15.35 6.68 -13.01
C GLU A 65 14.16 6.04 -12.25
N PHE A 66 12.98 5.95 -12.88
CA PHE A 66 11.75 5.53 -12.18
C PHE A 66 11.40 4.05 -12.32
N ARG A 67 12.07 3.31 -13.21
CA ARG A 67 11.85 1.86 -13.40
C ARG A 67 11.99 1.03 -12.10
N PRO A 68 12.95 1.28 -11.20
CA PRO A 68 13.04 0.53 -9.95
C PRO A 68 11.79 0.64 -9.07
N PHE A 69 11.18 1.82 -9.01
CA PHE A 69 9.94 2.04 -8.23
C PHE A 69 8.75 1.30 -8.83
N LYS A 70 8.59 1.33 -10.15
CA LYS A 70 7.58 0.53 -10.85
C LYS A 70 7.77 -0.96 -10.58
N GLN A 71 8.99 -1.46 -10.63
CA GLN A 71 9.30 -2.86 -10.33
C GLN A 71 8.95 -3.26 -8.89
N LEU A 72 9.05 -2.36 -7.92
CA LEU A 72 8.62 -2.64 -6.54
C LEU A 72 7.12 -2.93 -6.48
N VAL A 73 6.30 -2.09 -7.11
CA VAL A 73 4.84 -2.27 -7.16
C VAL A 73 4.48 -3.54 -7.93
N GLU A 74 5.15 -3.82 -9.04
CA GLU A 74 4.93 -5.06 -9.81
C GLU A 74 5.29 -6.32 -9.00
N ARG A 75 6.37 -6.30 -8.23
CA ARG A 75 6.74 -7.41 -7.33
C ARG A 75 5.72 -7.60 -6.21
N LEU A 76 5.24 -6.51 -5.62
CA LEU A 76 4.19 -6.55 -4.60
C LEU A 76 2.92 -7.19 -5.17
N ASN A 77 2.45 -6.70 -6.33
CA ASN A 77 1.29 -7.22 -7.03
C ASN A 77 1.47 -8.71 -7.40
N ARG A 78 2.65 -9.10 -7.87
CA ARG A 78 2.95 -10.50 -8.18
C ARG A 78 2.85 -11.40 -6.95
N THR A 79 3.36 -10.93 -5.81
CA THR A 79 3.31 -11.66 -4.55
C THR A 79 1.87 -11.81 -4.06
N PHE A 80 1.07 -10.76 -4.13
CA PHE A 80 -0.36 -10.82 -3.80
C PHE A 80 -1.12 -11.75 -4.74
N LYS A 81 -0.92 -11.62 -6.05
CA LYS A 81 -1.57 -12.47 -7.05
C LYS A 81 -1.24 -13.96 -6.88
N ALA A 82 -0.05 -14.30 -6.45
CA ALA A 82 0.30 -15.68 -6.13
C ALA A 82 -0.53 -16.25 -4.97
N SER A 83 -0.80 -15.45 -3.94
CA SER A 83 -1.71 -15.82 -2.84
C SER A 83 -3.17 -15.88 -3.28
N TYR A 84 -3.62 -14.92 -4.08
CA TYR A 84 -4.99 -14.81 -4.56
C TYR A 84 -5.39 -15.95 -5.52
N ARG A 85 -4.50 -16.35 -6.43
CA ARG A 85 -4.79 -17.38 -7.45
C ARG A 85 -5.20 -18.73 -6.85
N ILE A 86 -4.65 -19.09 -5.70
CA ILE A 86 -4.95 -20.35 -5.01
C ILE A 86 -6.40 -20.37 -4.50
N LYS A 87 -6.98 -19.20 -4.24
CA LYS A 87 -8.32 -19.03 -3.65
C LYS A 87 -9.44 -19.02 -4.68
N CYS A 88 -9.12 -19.07 -5.96
CA CYS A 88 -10.10 -19.10 -7.08
C CYS A 88 -11.09 -17.92 -7.10
N GLY A 89 -10.80 -16.81 -6.44
CA GLY A 89 -11.64 -15.62 -6.39
C GLY A 89 -12.31 -15.40 -5.02
N TYR A 90 -13.25 -14.47 -5.00
CA TYR A 90 -14.03 -14.11 -3.80
C TYR A 90 -15.51 -14.07 -4.16
N ASP A 91 -16.36 -14.63 -3.29
CA ASP A 91 -17.80 -14.64 -3.49
C ASP A 91 -18.44 -13.30 -3.16
N ASN A 92 -17.81 -12.50 -2.30
CA ASN A 92 -18.32 -11.21 -1.85
C ASN A 92 -17.20 -10.22 -1.50
N LEU A 93 -17.59 -8.94 -1.34
CA LEU A 93 -16.67 -7.84 -1.04
C LEU A 93 -16.05 -7.96 0.35
N ASP A 94 -16.77 -8.46 1.33
CA ASP A 94 -16.27 -8.60 2.69
C ASP A 94 -15.18 -9.65 2.76
N GLY A 95 -15.37 -10.80 2.12
CA GLY A 95 -14.34 -11.83 2.00
C GLY A 95 -13.07 -11.32 1.33
N ALA A 96 -13.22 -10.53 0.25
CA ALA A 96 -12.09 -9.88 -0.41
C ALA A 96 -11.36 -8.90 0.51
N SER A 97 -12.11 -8.10 1.27
CA SER A 97 -11.56 -7.10 2.19
C SER A 97 -10.81 -7.74 3.36
N TYR A 98 -11.39 -8.79 3.95
CA TYR A 98 -10.73 -9.54 5.04
C TYR A 98 -9.47 -10.24 4.56
N ASP A 99 -9.51 -10.88 3.40
CA ASP A 99 -8.34 -11.55 2.85
C ASP A 99 -7.22 -10.57 2.53
N LEU A 100 -7.55 -9.42 1.95
CA LEU A 100 -6.58 -8.37 1.69
C LEU A 100 -5.96 -7.85 2.99
N ALA A 101 -6.77 -7.60 4.02
CA ALA A 101 -6.29 -7.15 5.32
C ALA A 101 -5.34 -8.16 5.98
N LEU A 102 -5.70 -9.44 5.96
CA LEU A 102 -4.85 -10.53 6.47
C LEU A 102 -3.56 -10.66 5.67
N TRP A 103 -3.64 -10.53 4.34
CA TRP A 103 -2.45 -10.57 3.49
C TRP A 103 -1.51 -9.40 3.77
N VAL A 104 -2.05 -8.19 3.93
CA VAL A 104 -1.26 -6.98 4.28
C VAL A 104 -0.61 -7.15 5.65
N ALA A 105 -1.34 -7.68 6.63
CA ALA A 105 -0.80 -7.96 7.96
C ALA A 105 0.35 -8.99 7.90
N TYR A 106 0.15 -10.09 7.19
CA TYR A 106 1.20 -11.09 6.96
C TYR A 106 2.42 -10.48 6.27
N TYR A 107 2.21 -9.75 5.18
CA TYR A 107 3.28 -9.18 4.37
C TYR A 107 4.15 -8.21 5.17
N ASN A 108 3.53 -7.38 5.99
CA ASN A 108 4.23 -6.34 6.73
C ASN A 108 4.88 -6.84 8.03
N PHE A 109 4.21 -7.71 8.78
CA PHE A 109 4.59 -8.01 10.15
C PHE A 109 5.12 -9.43 10.35
N LEU A 110 4.78 -10.36 9.48
CA LEU A 110 5.09 -11.77 9.70
C LEU A 110 6.00 -12.38 8.64
N ARG A 111 5.93 -11.89 7.41
CA ARG A 111 6.69 -12.46 6.30
C ARG A 111 8.17 -12.06 6.36
N PRO A 112 9.11 -13.04 6.34
CA PRO A 112 10.52 -12.73 6.15
C PRO A 112 10.80 -12.28 4.72
N HIS A 113 11.57 -11.21 4.54
CA HIS A 113 11.98 -10.69 3.24
C HIS A 113 13.46 -10.95 2.99
N SER A 114 13.81 -11.62 1.92
CA SER A 114 15.21 -11.93 1.57
C SER A 114 16.05 -10.67 1.41
N SER A 115 15.50 -9.61 0.82
CA SER A 115 16.15 -8.30 0.67
C SER A 115 16.45 -7.61 2.01
N LEU A 116 15.75 -7.99 3.08
CA LEU A 116 15.96 -7.49 4.44
C LEU A 116 16.71 -8.52 5.32
N ARG A 117 17.49 -9.40 4.73
CA ARG A 117 18.20 -10.48 5.45
C ARG A 117 17.25 -11.34 6.27
N HIS A 118 16.11 -11.72 5.68
CA HIS A 118 15.03 -12.50 6.30
C HIS A 118 14.34 -11.84 7.50
N ARG A 119 14.43 -10.51 7.62
CA ARG A 119 13.64 -9.75 8.60
C ARG A 119 12.28 -9.41 8.02
N VAL A 120 11.32 -9.12 8.91
CA VAL A 120 10.01 -8.58 8.56
C VAL A 120 10.11 -7.11 8.16
N LEU A 121 9.14 -6.62 7.39
CA LEU A 121 9.11 -5.24 6.92
C LEU A 121 8.93 -4.26 8.09
N ASN A 122 7.95 -4.53 8.94
CA ASN A 122 7.64 -3.75 10.14
C ASN A 122 7.82 -4.63 11.39
N ARG A 123 8.79 -4.28 12.20
CA ARG A 123 9.12 -5.02 13.41
C ARG A 123 8.17 -4.63 14.54
N ILE A 124 7.59 -5.63 15.20
CA ILE A 124 6.87 -5.49 16.46
C ILE A 124 7.58 -6.39 17.46
N GLU A 125 8.19 -5.83 18.49
CA GLU A 125 9.01 -6.57 19.46
C GLU A 125 8.25 -7.72 20.15
N MET A 126 6.98 -7.49 20.48
CA MET A 126 6.13 -8.50 21.08
C MET A 126 5.99 -9.77 20.22
N LEU A 127 6.04 -9.66 18.88
CA LEU A 127 5.95 -10.81 17.99
C LEU A 127 7.22 -11.66 17.98
N GLU A 128 8.33 -11.11 18.43
CA GLU A 128 9.61 -11.84 18.51
C GLU A 128 9.64 -12.86 19.67
N GLY A 129 8.79 -12.66 20.68
CA GLY A 129 8.62 -13.61 21.77
C GLY A 129 7.89 -14.90 21.39
N ALA A 130 7.36 -15.01 20.17
CA ALA A 130 6.74 -16.22 19.69
C ALA A 130 7.68 -16.97 18.72
N ASP A 131 7.96 -18.23 19.03
CA ASP A 131 8.89 -19.08 18.26
C ASP A 131 8.29 -19.63 16.97
N ASN A 132 6.97 -19.59 16.83
CA ASN A 132 6.26 -20.17 15.69
C ASN A 132 5.24 -19.21 15.07
N MET A 133 4.87 -19.50 13.83
CA MET A 133 3.95 -18.64 13.06
C MET A 133 2.53 -18.58 13.67
N PRO A 134 1.92 -19.65 14.13
CA PRO A 134 0.62 -19.59 14.83
C PRO A 134 0.64 -18.68 16.05
N GLY A 135 1.69 -18.74 16.88
CA GLY A 135 1.84 -17.85 18.04
C GLY A 135 1.98 -16.39 17.64
N LYS A 136 2.73 -16.09 16.58
CA LYS A 136 2.83 -14.73 16.03
C LYS A 136 1.49 -14.19 15.55
N TRP A 137 0.69 -15.01 14.89
CA TRP A 137 -0.67 -14.65 14.48
C TRP A 137 -1.59 -14.35 15.67
N GLN A 138 -1.55 -15.19 16.71
CA GLN A 138 -2.34 -14.97 17.92
C GLN A 138 -1.99 -13.64 18.59
N LEU A 139 -0.70 -13.33 18.72
CA LEU A 139 -0.23 -12.07 19.26
C LEU A 139 -0.64 -10.87 18.38
N LEU A 140 -0.55 -11.00 17.08
CA LEU A 140 -0.94 -9.92 16.16
C LEU A 140 -2.44 -9.63 16.24
N ILE A 141 -3.28 -10.66 16.32
CA ILE A 141 -4.74 -10.54 16.51
C ILE A 141 -5.04 -9.86 17.86
N TYR A 142 -4.37 -10.29 18.93
CA TYR A 142 -4.52 -9.69 20.24
C TYR A 142 -4.17 -8.20 20.25
N LEU A 143 -3.06 -7.82 19.62
CA LEU A 143 -2.66 -6.42 19.48
C LEU A 143 -3.68 -5.62 18.67
N GLY A 144 -4.20 -6.19 17.59
CA GLY A 144 -5.26 -5.58 16.80
C GLY A 144 -6.53 -5.31 17.63
N GLN A 145 -6.97 -6.28 18.41
CA GLN A 145 -8.12 -6.13 19.31
C GLN A 145 -7.91 -5.04 20.35
N LYS A 146 -6.73 -4.98 20.98
CA LYS A 146 -6.38 -3.90 21.92
C LYS A 146 -6.38 -2.52 21.28
N THR A 147 -5.85 -2.42 20.06
CA THR A 147 -5.83 -1.15 19.31
C THR A 147 -7.24 -0.68 18.99
N ILE A 148 -8.13 -1.58 18.55
CA ILE A 148 -9.53 -1.27 18.27
C ILE A 148 -10.24 -0.78 19.53
N ALA A 149 -10.10 -1.50 20.65
CA ALA A 149 -10.70 -1.11 21.93
C ALA A 149 -10.21 0.27 22.40
N HIS A 150 -8.93 0.55 22.23
CA HIS A 150 -8.36 1.86 22.57
C HIS A 150 -8.94 2.99 21.70
N LEU A 151 -9.03 2.78 20.38
CA LEU A 151 -9.61 3.76 19.46
C LEU A 151 -11.10 4.02 19.74
N GLN A 152 -11.87 2.98 20.08
CA GLN A 152 -13.27 3.10 20.45
C GLN A 152 -13.43 3.89 21.76
N SER A 153 -12.58 3.67 22.74
CA SER A 153 -12.62 4.43 23.99
C SER A 153 -12.32 5.92 23.80
N GLN A 154 -11.41 6.26 22.90
CA GLN A 154 -11.11 7.65 22.55
C GLN A 154 -12.28 8.35 21.86
N GLN A 155 -13.03 7.64 21.00
CA GLN A 155 -14.19 8.19 20.31
C GLN A 155 -15.38 8.41 21.26
N ALA A 156 -15.50 7.61 22.33
CA ALA A 156 -16.56 7.75 23.32
C ALA A 156 -16.34 8.93 24.30
N THR A 157 -15.13 9.46 24.34
CA THR A 157 -14.74 10.58 25.23
C THR A 157 -14.62 11.92 24.50
N ALA A 158 -14.81 11.95 23.20
CA ALA A 158 -14.79 13.17 22.36
C ALA A 158 -16.20 13.58 21.93
#